data_ea8dd7c5db9c3dd19f7b4a1d9fd44f1b
#
_entry.id   ea8dd7c5db9c3dd19f7b4a1d9fd44f1b
#
_cell.length_a   1.000
_cell.length_b   1.000
_cell.length_c   1.000
_cell.angle_alpha   90.00
_cell.angle_beta   90.00
_cell.angle_gamma   90.00
#
_symmetry.space_group_name_H-M   'P 1'
#
loop_
_entity.id
_entity.type
_entity.pdbx_description
1 polymer ?
#
loop_
_entity_poly.entity_id
_entity_poly.type
_entity_poly.pdbx_seq_one_letter_code
_entity_poly.pdbx_strand_id
1 'polypeptide(L)'
;MAEDVTRLRHSGPARAGRFANRVLLATAATALSAAVAVVPAAAVPVQAPALGPPAAHNPDAARRADQVRDEQWQLDKLNARTAWRTSTGRGVVVAVIDSGVDGSHPDLTGQVLPGLDLVAPNGATEADPVGHGTTVAGLIAGRNDDRRGVVGLAPDARILPVRVLDAENRYDDALIVAKGVRWAVDNGAKVINLSLGGNGDSAALAAAIDYAFARDVVVVACTGNLATSPEAKVWYPAREPGVIAVSGLERNSDNLWSGAITGRATVLTAPASGLVGARSPGGYWRVQGTSFAAPLVAATAALVRSRYPQMSAADVVNRLLTTARDIGPTGRDERFGYGLVDPVAALTAQVPSTDKNPLDDNDPPGVTGFGPAPGAATTSDPDAEQLGLTGSGQETQWRARAAGSQDDAGPERLWIGSALFVALLTGAALMVRRFRQAHR
;
A
#
# COMPACT_ATOMS: atom_id res chain seq x y z
N MET A 1 53.77 31.76 -21.75
CA MET A 1 54.49 30.57 -22.21
C MET A 1 53.41 29.66 -22.67
N ALA A 2 52.98 29.77 -23.88
CA ALA A 2 53.60 29.27 -25.13
C ALA A 2 53.45 27.76 -25.12
N GLU A 3 52.68 27.24 -25.93
CA GLU A 3 52.70 26.91 -27.38
C GLU A 3 52.42 25.41 -27.47
N ASP A 4 51.85 24.75 -28.40
CA ASP A 4 51.35 25.06 -29.72
C ASP A 4 50.82 23.74 -30.35
N VAL A 5 49.71 23.76 -31.01
CA VAL A 5 49.43 23.40 -32.40
C VAL A 5 50.01 22.06 -32.92
N THR A 6 49.21 21.18 -33.50
CA THR A 6 49.16 20.93 -34.93
C THR A 6 48.15 19.86 -35.35
N ARG A 7 47.28 20.23 -36.25
CA ARG A 7 46.47 19.57 -37.25
C ARG A 7 47.17 18.48 -38.08
N LEU A 8 46.38 17.58 -38.67
CA LEU A 8 46.28 17.24 -40.12
C LEU A 8 45.23 16.12 -40.31
N ARG A 9 44.26 16.34 -41.01
CA ARG A 9 43.62 16.13 -42.30
C ARG A 9 44.18 14.96 -43.15
N HIS A 10 43.28 14.11 -43.64
CA HIS A 10 42.93 13.84 -45.05
C HIS A 10 42.17 12.52 -45.16
N SER A 11 41.04 12.50 -45.69
CA SER A 11 40.45 12.39 -47.04
C SER A 11 40.00 10.96 -47.40
N GLY A 12 38.74 10.83 -47.81
CA GLY A 12 38.07 9.65 -48.38
C GLY A 12 38.56 9.33 -49.83
N PRO A 13 37.81 8.71 -50.73
CA PRO A 13 36.46 8.10 -50.67
C PRO A 13 36.36 6.75 -51.46
N ALA A 14 35.13 6.20 -51.54
CA ALA A 14 34.55 5.60 -52.75
C ALA A 14 34.19 4.11 -52.82
N ARG A 15 32.96 3.96 -53.30
CA ARG A 15 32.39 2.99 -54.24
C ARG A 15 31.92 1.61 -53.72
N ALA A 16 30.64 1.44 -53.64
CA ALA A 16 29.71 0.87 -54.62
C ALA A 16 29.83 -0.63 -54.86
N GLY A 17 28.76 -1.35 -54.62
CA GLY A 17 28.54 -2.73 -55.02
C GLY A 17 27.13 -3.19 -54.77
N ARG A 18 26.24 -3.03 -55.75
CA ARG A 18 24.92 -3.66 -55.84
C ARG A 18 25.08 -5.17 -56.00
N PHE A 19 24.25 -5.97 -55.29
CA PHE A 19 23.69 -7.20 -55.88
C PHE A 19 22.32 -7.47 -55.24
N ALA A 20 21.33 -7.49 -56.12
CA ALA A 20 19.98 -7.94 -55.88
C ALA A 20 19.94 -9.48 -55.93
N ASN A 21 19.22 -10.10 -55.05
CA ASN A 21 18.67 -11.43 -55.32
C ASN A 21 17.23 -11.51 -54.78
N ARG A 22 16.32 -11.55 -55.75
CA ARG A 22 14.91 -11.87 -55.57
C ARG A 22 14.79 -13.39 -55.35
N VAL A 23 14.09 -13.81 -54.27
CA VAL A 23 13.54 -15.15 -54.20
C VAL A 23 12.04 -14.96 -53.94
N LEU A 24 11.28 -15.30 -54.96
CA LEU A 24 9.84 -15.52 -54.94
C LEU A 24 9.56 -16.86 -54.22
N LEU A 25 8.73 -16.83 -53.19
CA LEU A 25 8.04 -18.06 -52.74
C LEU A 25 6.53 -17.83 -52.84
N ALA A 26 5.92 -18.57 -53.75
CA ALA A 26 4.49 -18.67 -53.92
C ALA A 26 3.92 -19.54 -52.80
N THR A 27 2.93 -19.05 -52.07
CA THR A 27 2.09 -19.83 -51.16
C THR A 27 0.75 -20.08 -51.79
N ALA A 28 0.46 -21.35 -52.10
CA ALA A 28 -0.84 -21.84 -52.57
C ALA A 28 -1.85 -21.80 -51.43
N ALA A 29 -2.96 -21.08 -51.61
CA ALA A 29 -4.10 -21.10 -50.74
C ALA A 29 -5.03 -22.25 -51.15
N THR A 30 -5.18 -23.28 -50.35
CA THR A 30 -6.24 -24.31 -50.48
C THR A 30 -7.44 -23.89 -49.62
N ALA A 31 -8.52 -23.51 -50.28
CA ALA A 31 -9.81 -23.28 -49.67
C ALA A 31 -10.46 -24.64 -49.38
N LEU A 32 -10.72 -24.92 -48.09
CA LEU A 32 -11.50 -26.07 -47.64
C LEU A 32 -12.91 -25.58 -47.25
N SER A 33 -13.90 -25.84 -48.10
CA SER A 33 -15.31 -25.55 -47.81
C SER A 33 -15.86 -26.60 -46.86
N ALA A 34 -16.12 -26.23 -45.60
CA ALA A 34 -16.84 -27.07 -44.65
C ALA A 34 -18.35 -26.79 -44.75
N ALA A 35 -19.12 -27.75 -45.19
CA ALA A 35 -20.59 -27.74 -45.15
C ALA A 35 -21.06 -27.89 -43.70
N VAL A 36 -21.77 -26.88 -43.21
CA VAL A 36 -22.42 -26.90 -41.88
C VAL A 36 -23.74 -27.63 -42.03
N ALA A 37 -23.84 -28.85 -41.50
CA ALA A 37 -25.09 -29.55 -41.32
C ALA A 37 -25.82 -28.98 -40.08
N VAL A 38 -26.98 -28.37 -40.32
CA VAL A 38 -27.88 -27.92 -39.25
C VAL A 38 -28.61 -29.15 -38.70
N VAL A 39 -28.26 -29.53 -37.46
CA VAL A 39 -29.01 -30.53 -36.69
C VAL A 39 -29.99 -29.79 -35.79
N PRO A 40 -31.28 -30.12 -35.73
CA PRO A 40 -32.21 -29.46 -34.82
C PRO A 40 -31.89 -29.80 -33.39
N ALA A 41 -31.74 -28.76 -32.56
CA ALA A 41 -31.48 -28.88 -31.14
C ALA A 41 -32.72 -29.47 -30.44
N ALA A 42 -32.63 -30.70 -29.96
CA ALA A 42 -33.56 -31.23 -28.98
C ALA A 42 -33.32 -30.52 -27.63
N ALA A 43 -34.38 -29.95 -27.05
CA ALA A 43 -34.34 -29.33 -25.75
C ALA A 43 -33.96 -30.35 -24.68
N VAL A 44 -32.76 -30.21 -24.12
CA VAL A 44 -32.34 -30.97 -22.95
C VAL A 44 -32.91 -30.24 -21.71
N PRO A 45 -33.61 -30.91 -20.79
CA PRO A 45 -34.08 -30.27 -19.57
C PRO A 45 -32.88 -29.82 -18.75
N VAL A 46 -32.82 -28.51 -18.43
CA VAL A 46 -31.85 -27.93 -17.52
C VAL A 46 -32.13 -28.48 -16.11
N GLN A 47 -31.37 -29.48 -15.70
CA GLN A 47 -31.33 -29.88 -14.30
C GLN A 47 -30.67 -28.75 -13.50
N ALA A 48 -31.40 -28.24 -12.50
CA ALA A 48 -30.83 -27.33 -11.51
C ALA A 48 -29.57 -27.98 -10.89
N PRO A 49 -28.49 -27.22 -10.72
CA PRO A 49 -27.29 -27.76 -10.06
C PRO A 49 -27.68 -28.27 -8.69
N ALA A 50 -27.47 -29.56 -8.42
CA ALA A 50 -27.60 -30.14 -7.11
C ALA A 50 -26.64 -29.36 -6.19
N LEU A 51 -27.15 -28.82 -5.08
CA LEU A 51 -26.33 -28.27 -4.02
C LEU A 51 -25.35 -29.38 -3.63
N GLY A 52 -24.08 -29.16 -3.94
CA GLY A 52 -23.01 -30.06 -3.53
C GLY A 52 -23.04 -30.24 -2.02
N PRO A 53 -22.55 -31.37 -1.49
CA PRO A 53 -22.47 -31.59 -0.06
C PRO A 53 -21.75 -30.40 0.59
N PRO A 54 -22.16 -29.96 1.81
CA PRO A 54 -21.48 -28.88 2.52
C PRO A 54 -19.98 -29.19 2.56
N ALA A 55 -19.16 -28.18 2.25
CA ALA A 55 -17.71 -28.32 2.20
C ALA A 55 -17.25 -29.04 3.47
N ALA A 56 -16.58 -30.18 3.30
CA ALA A 56 -16.12 -30.99 4.41
C ALA A 56 -15.26 -30.10 5.32
N HIS A 57 -15.65 -29.99 6.59
CA HIS A 57 -14.86 -29.31 7.62
C HIS A 57 -13.48 -29.96 7.63
N ASN A 58 -12.47 -29.21 7.18
CA ASN A 58 -11.09 -29.67 7.25
C ASN A 58 -10.60 -29.35 8.68
N PRO A 59 -10.48 -30.34 9.58
CA PRO A 59 -10.07 -30.12 10.95
C PRO A 59 -8.65 -29.53 11.05
N ASP A 60 -7.79 -29.75 10.04
CA ASP A 60 -6.45 -29.19 9.99
C ASP A 60 -6.47 -27.69 9.65
N ALA A 61 -7.40 -27.24 8.83
CA ALA A 61 -7.58 -25.79 8.56
C ALA A 61 -8.09 -25.05 9.81
N ALA A 62 -9.05 -25.66 10.53
CA ALA A 62 -9.56 -25.11 11.80
C ALA A 62 -8.45 -25.02 12.84
N ARG A 63 -7.64 -26.07 13.00
CA ARG A 63 -6.52 -26.12 13.94
C ARG A 63 -5.43 -25.08 13.61
N ARG A 64 -5.14 -24.84 12.32
CA ARG A 64 -4.19 -23.80 11.88
C ARG A 64 -4.72 -22.39 12.17
N ALA A 65 -6.02 -22.16 12.02
CA ALA A 65 -6.63 -20.87 12.32
C ALA A 65 -6.57 -20.53 13.81
N ASP A 66 -6.73 -21.52 14.69
CA ASP A 66 -6.55 -21.35 16.14
C ASP A 66 -5.08 -21.03 16.48
N GLN A 67 -4.12 -21.69 15.85
CA GLN A 67 -2.69 -21.39 16.02
C GLN A 67 -2.35 -19.96 15.59
N VAL A 68 -2.98 -19.44 14.53
CA VAL A 68 -2.80 -18.04 14.08
C VAL A 68 -3.19 -17.07 15.17
N ARG A 69 -4.33 -17.30 15.85
CA ARG A 69 -4.80 -16.46 16.96
C ARG A 69 -3.83 -16.47 18.12
N ASP A 70 -3.31 -17.62 18.49
CA ASP A 70 -2.38 -17.80 19.61
C ASP A 70 -1.00 -17.16 19.33
N GLU A 71 -0.63 -17.02 18.06
CA GLU A 71 0.63 -16.40 17.63
C GLU A 71 0.59 -14.87 17.56
N GLN A 72 -0.56 -14.24 17.74
CA GLN A 72 -0.73 -12.78 17.70
C GLN A 72 -0.22 -12.10 18.99
N TRP A 73 1.07 -12.23 19.27
CA TRP A 73 1.74 -11.69 20.45
C TRP A 73 1.56 -10.18 20.63
N GLN A 74 1.37 -9.44 19.53
CA GLN A 74 1.14 -7.98 19.54
C GLN A 74 -0.13 -7.60 20.32
N LEU A 75 -1.14 -8.45 20.36
CA LEU A 75 -2.39 -8.19 21.09
C LEU A 75 -2.16 -8.23 22.60
N ASP A 76 -1.34 -9.16 23.08
CA ASP A 76 -0.98 -9.24 24.49
C ASP A 76 -0.04 -8.09 24.86
N LYS A 77 0.94 -7.76 24.00
CA LYS A 77 1.86 -6.63 24.18
C LYS A 77 1.13 -5.30 24.34
N LEU A 78 0.05 -5.10 23.59
CA LEU A 78 -0.78 -3.91 23.56
C LEU A 78 -2.00 -4.00 24.51
N ASN A 79 -2.09 -5.05 25.33
CA ASN A 79 -3.22 -5.28 26.25
C ASN A 79 -4.60 -5.17 25.55
N ALA A 80 -4.71 -5.68 24.32
CA ALA A 80 -5.89 -5.55 23.48
C ALA A 80 -7.19 -5.98 24.17
N ARG A 81 -7.18 -7.12 24.88
CA ARG A 81 -8.36 -7.63 25.61
C ARG A 81 -8.86 -6.66 26.67
N THR A 82 -7.97 -5.88 27.28
CA THR A 82 -8.35 -4.83 28.24
C THR A 82 -8.92 -3.63 27.53
N ALA A 83 -8.30 -3.19 26.42
CA ALA A 83 -8.81 -2.10 25.60
C ALA A 83 -10.22 -2.39 25.07
N TRP A 84 -10.50 -3.61 24.62
CA TRP A 84 -11.81 -4.01 24.09
C TRP A 84 -12.95 -3.96 25.10
N ARG A 85 -12.68 -3.97 26.40
CA ARG A 85 -13.71 -3.71 27.43
C ARG A 85 -14.24 -2.27 27.38
N THR A 86 -13.46 -1.36 26.78
CA THR A 86 -13.80 0.06 26.66
C THR A 86 -14.24 0.46 25.26
N SER A 87 -13.53 -0.03 24.23
CA SER A 87 -13.81 0.28 22.84
C SER A 87 -13.31 -0.83 21.93
N THR A 88 -14.04 -1.10 20.84
CA THR A 88 -13.68 -2.04 19.78
C THR A 88 -13.50 -1.37 18.41
N GLY A 89 -13.57 -0.03 18.36
CA GLY A 89 -13.45 0.74 17.10
C GLY A 89 -14.77 0.89 16.35
N ARG A 90 -15.89 0.46 16.92
CA ARG A 90 -17.20 0.49 16.26
C ARG A 90 -17.58 1.89 15.79
N GLY A 91 -18.08 1.98 14.54
CA GLY A 91 -18.53 3.23 13.93
C GLY A 91 -17.41 4.08 13.34
N VAL A 92 -16.14 3.63 13.41
CA VAL A 92 -15.00 4.34 12.82
C VAL A 92 -14.59 3.71 11.51
N VAL A 93 -14.38 4.55 10.50
CA VAL A 93 -13.82 4.17 9.20
C VAL A 93 -12.33 4.45 9.20
N VAL A 94 -11.53 3.41 8.93
CA VAL A 94 -10.08 3.50 8.74
C VAL A 94 -9.77 3.26 7.27
N ALA A 95 -9.19 4.24 6.59
CA ALA A 95 -8.72 4.04 5.23
C ALA A 95 -7.38 3.31 5.24
N VAL A 96 -7.29 2.26 4.43
CA VAL A 96 -6.06 1.53 4.11
C VAL A 96 -5.66 1.87 2.69
N ILE A 97 -4.68 2.77 2.56
CA ILE A 97 -4.15 3.21 1.25
C ILE A 97 -2.91 2.37 0.97
N ASP A 98 -3.08 1.34 0.10
CA ASP A 98 -2.13 0.23 0.01
C ASP A 98 -2.27 -0.53 -1.33
N SER A 99 -1.94 -1.82 -1.37
CA SER A 99 -2.03 -2.73 -2.53
C SER A 99 -3.47 -3.22 -2.85
N GLY A 100 -4.45 -2.79 -2.10
CA GLY A 100 -5.82 -3.29 -2.10
C GLY A 100 -6.16 -4.02 -0.81
N VAL A 101 -7.37 -4.55 -0.69
CA VAL A 101 -7.80 -5.39 0.45
C VAL A 101 -8.74 -6.47 -0.03
N ASP A 102 -8.46 -7.72 0.28
CA ASP A 102 -9.34 -8.85 0.03
C ASP A 102 -10.44 -8.92 1.10
N GLY A 103 -11.57 -8.27 0.81
CA GLY A 103 -12.75 -8.29 1.68
C GLY A 103 -13.47 -9.64 1.75
N SER A 104 -13.08 -10.62 0.92
CA SER A 104 -13.59 -11.99 0.97
C SER A 104 -12.83 -12.89 1.96
N HIS A 105 -11.67 -12.42 2.45
CA HIS A 105 -10.91 -13.13 3.48
C HIS A 105 -11.81 -13.42 4.70
N PRO A 106 -11.83 -14.65 5.23
CA PRO A 106 -12.71 -15.01 6.35
C PRO A 106 -12.70 -14.03 7.52
N ASP A 107 -11.51 -13.54 7.88
CA ASP A 107 -11.33 -12.62 9.03
C ASP A 107 -11.71 -11.16 8.69
N LEU A 108 -11.96 -10.82 7.42
CA LEU A 108 -12.34 -9.49 6.97
C LEU A 108 -13.76 -9.40 6.40
N THR A 109 -14.42 -10.54 6.25
CA THR A 109 -15.80 -10.58 5.70
C THR A 109 -16.74 -9.67 6.47
N GLY A 110 -17.37 -8.73 5.74
CA GLY A 110 -18.26 -7.74 6.32
C GLY A 110 -17.58 -6.54 6.96
N GLN A 111 -16.25 -6.50 7.09
CA GLN A 111 -15.50 -5.35 7.64
C GLN A 111 -15.11 -4.34 6.57
N VAL A 112 -14.94 -4.78 5.32
CA VAL A 112 -14.42 -3.97 4.21
C VAL A 112 -15.57 -3.27 3.49
N LEU A 113 -15.44 -1.96 3.33
CA LEU A 113 -16.35 -1.10 2.56
C LEU A 113 -16.00 -1.14 1.07
N PRO A 114 -16.92 -0.71 0.18
CA PRO A 114 -16.55 -0.42 -1.20
C PRO A 114 -15.39 0.59 -1.25
N GLY A 115 -14.36 0.28 -2.03
CA GLY A 115 -13.13 1.06 -2.09
C GLY A 115 -12.87 1.67 -3.46
N LEU A 116 -11.66 2.21 -3.63
CA LEU A 116 -11.17 2.79 -4.88
C LEU A 116 -9.92 2.06 -5.35
N ASP A 117 -9.88 1.69 -6.63
CA ASP A 117 -8.68 1.19 -7.30
C ASP A 117 -8.15 2.25 -8.27
N LEU A 118 -6.98 2.82 -7.95
CA LEU A 118 -6.31 3.82 -8.78
C LEU A 118 -5.24 3.19 -9.70
N VAL A 119 -4.91 1.92 -9.50
CA VAL A 119 -3.93 1.17 -10.31
C VAL A 119 -4.60 0.49 -11.50
N ALA A 120 -5.76 -0.13 -11.26
CA ALA A 120 -6.52 -0.83 -12.29
C ALA A 120 -7.99 -0.34 -12.35
N PRO A 121 -8.24 0.90 -12.78
CA PRO A 121 -9.56 1.54 -12.72
C PRO A 121 -10.62 0.85 -13.58
N ASN A 122 -10.22 0.01 -14.54
CA ASN A 122 -11.11 -0.77 -15.41
C ASN A 122 -11.49 -2.14 -14.82
N GLY A 123 -11.14 -2.38 -13.56
CA GLY A 123 -11.37 -3.63 -12.83
C GLY A 123 -10.12 -4.49 -12.74
N ALA A 124 -9.66 -4.72 -11.52
CA ALA A 124 -8.63 -5.70 -11.23
C ALA A 124 -9.24 -7.11 -11.18
N THR A 125 -8.49 -8.11 -11.59
CA THR A 125 -8.87 -9.52 -11.43
C THR A 125 -8.81 -9.97 -9.97
N GLU A 126 -8.00 -9.31 -9.17
CA GLU A 126 -7.78 -9.58 -7.75
C GLU A 126 -7.89 -8.28 -6.95
N ALA A 127 -8.58 -8.34 -5.82
CA ALA A 127 -8.78 -7.20 -4.94
C ALA A 127 -7.47 -6.74 -4.25
N ASP A 128 -6.56 -7.68 -3.99
CA ASP A 128 -5.22 -7.44 -3.43
C ASP A 128 -4.23 -8.48 -3.97
N PRO A 129 -3.56 -8.22 -5.09
CA PRO A 129 -2.64 -9.17 -5.72
C PRO A 129 -1.35 -9.38 -4.93
N VAL A 130 -1.02 -8.49 -3.99
CA VAL A 130 0.18 -8.54 -3.15
C VAL A 130 -0.08 -9.23 -1.83
N GLY A 131 -1.26 -8.98 -1.23
CA GLY A 131 -1.64 -9.43 0.11
C GLY A 131 -1.17 -8.51 1.23
N HIS A 132 -0.42 -7.43 0.91
CA HIS A 132 0.11 -6.50 1.91
C HIS A 132 -1.01 -5.68 2.55
N GLY A 133 -1.88 -5.05 1.77
CA GLY A 133 -3.00 -4.27 2.29
C GLY A 133 -4.04 -5.13 3.02
N THR A 134 -4.23 -6.39 2.61
CA THR A 134 -5.06 -7.36 3.34
C THR A 134 -4.50 -7.67 4.72
N THR A 135 -3.16 -7.81 4.84
CA THR A 135 -2.50 -7.97 6.14
C THR A 135 -2.68 -6.74 7.02
N VAL A 136 -2.45 -5.55 6.46
CA VAL A 136 -2.65 -4.26 7.15
C VAL A 136 -4.09 -4.14 7.66
N ALA A 137 -5.08 -4.41 6.81
CA ALA A 137 -6.50 -4.38 7.17
C ALA A 137 -6.83 -5.39 8.28
N GLY A 138 -6.26 -6.59 8.21
CA GLY A 138 -6.42 -7.64 9.23
C GLY A 138 -5.87 -7.23 10.60
N LEU A 139 -4.71 -6.56 10.64
CA LEU A 139 -4.13 -6.02 11.89
C LEU A 139 -4.96 -4.88 12.49
N ILE A 140 -5.69 -4.13 11.67
CA ILE A 140 -6.59 -3.07 12.13
C ILE A 140 -7.92 -3.65 12.61
N ALA A 141 -8.62 -4.39 11.73
CA ALA A 141 -10.04 -4.71 11.90
C ALA A 141 -10.42 -6.18 11.60
N GLY A 142 -9.45 -7.10 11.71
CA GLY A 142 -9.77 -8.53 11.67
C GLY A 142 -10.84 -8.88 12.71
N ARG A 143 -11.81 -9.71 12.34
CA ARG A 143 -13.00 -10.04 13.14
C ARG A 143 -12.66 -10.78 14.43
N ASN A 144 -13.41 -10.51 15.48
CA ASN A 144 -13.27 -11.19 16.77
C ASN A 144 -14.53 -11.98 17.16
N ASP A 145 -15.10 -12.72 16.22
CA ASP A 145 -16.39 -13.38 16.40
C ASP A 145 -16.31 -14.89 16.64
N ASP A 146 -15.27 -15.57 16.13
CA ASP A 146 -15.21 -17.04 16.13
C ASP A 146 -13.98 -17.63 16.83
N ARG A 147 -13.09 -16.80 17.39
CA ARG A 147 -11.81 -17.17 18.01
C ARG A 147 -10.82 -17.86 17.07
N ARG A 148 -10.95 -17.69 15.76
CA ARG A 148 -10.06 -18.24 14.73
C ARG A 148 -9.39 -17.13 13.96
N GLY A 149 -8.25 -17.47 13.36
CA GLY A 149 -7.53 -16.57 12.47
C GLY A 149 -7.05 -15.28 13.13
N VAL A 150 -6.84 -14.26 12.31
CA VAL A 150 -6.34 -12.95 12.75
C VAL A 150 -7.46 -12.09 13.31
N VAL A 151 -7.22 -11.52 14.48
CA VAL A 151 -8.07 -10.44 15.02
C VAL A 151 -7.29 -9.11 14.96
N GLY A 152 -7.98 -8.06 14.54
CA GLY A 152 -7.45 -6.71 14.54
C GLY A 152 -7.55 -6.04 15.91
N LEU A 153 -6.71 -5.03 16.14
CA LEU A 153 -6.73 -4.29 17.40
C LEU A 153 -8.01 -3.45 17.57
N ALA A 154 -8.68 -3.08 16.48
CA ALA A 154 -9.98 -2.41 16.46
C ALA A 154 -11.02 -3.26 15.68
N PRO A 155 -11.45 -4.42 16.23
CA PRO A 155 -12.15 -5.47 15.48
C PRO A 155 -13.55 -5.10 14.97
N ASP A 156 -14.16 -4.02 15.46
CA ASP A 156 -15.45 -3.50 14.98
C ASP A 156 -15.28 -2.22 14.11
N ALA A 157 -14.04 -1.79 13.79
CA ALA A 157 -13.82 -0.72 12.84
C ALA A 157 -14.11 -1.19 11.40
N ARG A 158 -14.39 -0.25 10.50
CA ARG A 158 -14.60 -0.52 9.06
C ARG A 158 -13.38 -0.12 8.27
N ILE A 159 -13.02 -0.92 7.31
CA ILE A 159 -11.89 -0.66 6.40
C ILE A 159 -12.43 -0.03 5.12
N LEU A 160 -11.85 1.10 4.73
CA LEU A 160 -12.06 1.75 3.44
C LEU A 160 -10.80 1.53 2.59
N PRO A 161 -10.79 0.56 1.65
CA PRO A 161 -9.61 0.24 0.89
C PRO A 161 -9.40 1.23 -0.25
N VAL A 162 -8.15 1.68 -0.43
CA VAL A 162 -7.73 2.49 -1.57
C VAL A 162 -6.47 1.88 -2.15
N ARG A 163 -6.59 1.28 -3.33
CA ARG A 163 -5.44 0.68 -3.99
C ARG A 163 -4.65 1.72 -4.76
N VAL A 164 -3.38 1.86 -4.38
CA VAL A 164 -2.39 2.76 -4.99
C VAL A 164 -1.09 2.05 -5.34
N LEU A 165 -0.88 0.81 -4.86
CA LEU A 165 0.32 0.01 -5.11
C LEU A 165 0.06 -1.02 -6.21
N ASP A 166 1.05 -1.20 -7.07
CA ASP A 166 1.09 -2.20 -8.14
C ASP A 166 1.32 -3.62 -7.61
N ALA A 167 1.50 -4.59 -8.51
CA ALA A 167 1.76 -5.98 -8.16
C ALA A 167 3.15 -6.21 -7.52
N GLU A 168 4.06 -5.28 -7.70
CA GLU A 168 5.39 -5.25 -7.09
C GLU A 168 5.43 -4.48 -5.77
N ASN A 169 4.25 -4.10 -5.24
CA ASN A 169 4.07 -3.33 -4.01
C ASN A 169 4.73 -1.94 -4.05
N ARG A 170 4.62 -1.25 -5.17
CA ARG A 170 5.21 0.08 -5.42
C ARG A 170 4.18 1.04 -6.01
N TYR A 171 4.48 2.32 -5.96
CA TYR A 171 3.80 3.37 -6.71
C TYR A 171 4.84 4.18 -7.50
N ASP A 172 4.47 4.57 -8.71
CA ASP A 172 5.37 5.32 -9.61
C ASP A 172 5.39 6.82 -9.30
N ASP A 173 4.25 7.36 -8.84
CA ASP A 173 4.08 8.79 -8.55
C ASP A 173 3.29 8.98 -7.25
N ALA A 174 3.83 9.79 -6.34
CA ALA A 174 3.16 10.16 -5.10
C ALA A 174 1.80 10.87 -5.31
N LEU A 175 1.54 11.38 -6.52
CA LEU A 175 0.23 11.94 -6.88
C LEU A 175 -0.89 10.89 -6.79
N ILE A 176 -0.62 9.63 -7.07
CA ILE A 176 -1.62 8.56 -6.93
C ILE A 176 -2.02 8.39 -5.45
N VAL A 177 -1.03 8.45 -4.55
CA VAL A 177 -1.26 8.40 -3.10
C VAL A 177 -2.03 9.62 -2.64
N ALA A 178 -1.67 10.84 -3.13
CA ALA A 178 -2.38 12.08 -2.81
C ALA A 178 -3.87 12.03 -3.22
N LYS A 179 -4.17 11.50 -4.41
CA LYS A 179 -5.57 11.26 -4.85
C LYS A 179 -6.28 10.28 -3.93
N GLY A 180 -5.61 9.21 -3.52
CA GLY A 180 -6.14 8.22 -2.58
C GLY A 180 -6.46 8.83 -1.23
N VAL A 181 -5.58 9.66 -0.67
CA VAL A 181 -5.79 10.38 0.60
C VAL A 181 -7.03 11.27 0.52
N ARG A 182 -7.13 12.12 -0.51
CA ARG A 182 -8.29 13.00 -0.68
C ARG A 182 -9.59 12.22 -0.80
N TRP A 183 -9.60 11.18 -1.65
CA TRP A 183 -10.78 10.34 -1.83
C TRP A 183 -11.19 9.66 -0.50
N ALA A 184 -10.24 9.14 0.27
CA ALA A 184 -10.51 8.52 1.56
C ALA A 184 -11.17 9.50 2.55
N VAL A 185 -10.68 10.75 2.61
CA VAL A 185 -11.26 11.83 3.42
C VAL A 185 -12.71 12.10 3.01
N ASP A 186 -12.94 12.30 1.71
CA ASP A 186 -14.26 12.61 1.15
C ASP A 186 -15.26 11.45 1.30
N ASN A 187 -14.77 10.22 1.48
CA ASN A 187 -15.57 9.02 1.74
C ASN A 187 -15.63 8.62 3.23
N GLY A 188 -15.36 9.57 4.12
CA GLY A 188 -15.67 9.48 5.54
C GLY A 188 -14.63 8.78 6.40
N ALA A 189 -13.40 8.58 5.91
CA ALA A 189 -12.32 8.10 6.74
C ALA A 189 -12.08 9.05 7.92
N LYS A 190 -11.92 8.51 9.12
CA LYS A 190 -11.54 9.24 10.35
C LYS A 190 -10.09 8.97 10.74
N VAL A 191 -9.53 7.92 10.20
CA VAL A 191 -8.12 7.57 10.33
C VAL A 191 -7.63 7.11 8.96
N ILE A 192 -6.44 7.52 8.55
CA ILE A 192 -5.77 7.05 7.35
C ILE A 192 -4.50 6.33 7.76
N ASN A 193 -4.32 5.12 7.26
CA ASN A 193 -3.10 4.34 7.40
C ASN A 193 -2.34 4.29 6.07
N LEU A 194 -1.08 4.72 6.09
CA LEU A 194 -0.13 4.73 4.99
C LEU A 194 1.03 3.80 5.32
N SER A 195 0.86 2.50 5.03
CA SER A 195 1.93 1.49 5.19
C SER A 195 2.87 1.46 3.99
N LEU A 196 3.15 2.64 3.44
CA LEU A 196 3.96 2.89 2.26
C LEU A 196 4.80 4.15 2.43
N GLY A 197 5.73 4.37 1.52
CA GLY A 197 6.53 5.60 1.51
C GLY A 197 7.82 5.45 0.70
N GLY A 198 8.62 6.51 0.75
CA GLY A 198 9.90 6.59 0.04
C GLY A 198 10.74 7.79 0.47
N ASN A 199 11.88 7.97 -0.20
CA ASN A 199 12.84 9.04 0.16
C ASN A 199 12.48 10.41 -0.42
N GLY A 200 11.68 10.47 -1.48
CA GLY A 200 11.28 11.72 -2.14
C GLY A 200 10.15 12.44 -1.41
N ASP A 201 10.22 13.77 -1.33
CA ASP A 201 9.13 14.61 -0.87
C ASP A 201 8.14 14.87 -2.03
N SER A 202 6.87 15.13 -1.71
CA SER A 202 5.83 15.41 -2.69
C SER A 202 4.89 16.51 -2.19
N ALA A 203 4.93 17.67 -2.85
CA ALA A 203 4.04 18.78 -2.53
C ALA A 203 2.56 18.40 -2.72
N ALA A 204 2.24 17.54 -3.71
CA ALA A 204 0.88 17.06 -3.93
C ALA A 204 0.39 16.19 -2.77
N LEU A 205 1.27 15.33 -2.23
CA LEU A 205 0.91 14.48 -1.10
C LEU A 205 0.88 15.29 0.21
N ALA A 206 1.78 16.26 0.41
CA ALA A 206 1.70 17.22 1.52
C ALA A 206 0.34 17.92 1.54
N ALA A 207 -0.05 18.53 0.44
CA ALA A 207 -1.35 19.21 0.32
C ALA A 207 -2.56 18.28 0.54
N ALA A 208 -2.46 17.00 0.19
CA ALA A 208 -3.52 16.04 0.46
C ALA A 208 -3.58 15.65 1.95
N ILE A 209 -2.45 15.60 2.63
CA ILE A 209 -2.36 15.38 4.08
C ILE A 209 -2.90 16.59 4.84
N ASP A 210 -2.55 17.82 4.44
CA ASP A 210 -3.12 19.04 5.00
C ASP A 210 -4.65 19.06 4.85
N TYR A 211 -5.15 18.65 3.68
CA TYR A 211 -6.58 18.48 3.47
C TYR A 211 -7.21 17.48 4.45
N ALA A 212 -6.52 16.39 4.77
CA ALA A 212 -7.00 15.42 5.76
C ALA A 212 -7.04 16.04 7.18
N PHE A 213 -6.02 16.80 7.57
CA PHE A 213 -6.00 17.50 8.86
C PHE A 213 -7.13 18.53 8.97
N ALA A 214 -7.34 19.35 7.93
CA ALA A 214 -8.43 20.32 7.86
C ALA A 214 -9.83 19.67 7.92
N ARG A 215 -9.94 18.36 7.64
CA ARG A 215 -11.19 17.58 7.71
C ARG A 215 -11.25 16.64 8.91
N ASP A 216 -10.45 16.93 9.93
CA ASP A 216 -10.49 16.21 11.20
C ASP A 216 -10.12 14.72 11.04
N VAL A 217 -9.11 14.39 10.22
CA VAL A 217 -8.65 13.03 9.98
C VAL A 217 -7.26 12.81 10.57
N VAL A 218 -7.07 11.73 11.32
CA VAL A 218 -5.75 11.30 11.82
C VAL A 218 -4.99 10.58 10.72
N VAL A 219 -3.74 10.97 10.46
CA VAL A 219 -2.88 10.32 9.48
C VAL A 219 -1.73 9.60 10.18
N VAL A 220 -1.57 8.31 9.87
CA VAL A 220 -0.54 7.43 10.42
C VAL A 220 0.28 6.85 9.27
N ALA A 221 1.61 6.88 9.37
CA ALA A 221 2.49 6.32 8.35
C ALA A 221 3.68 5.57 8.96
N CYS A 222 4.19 4.56 8.24
CA CYS A 222 5.35 3.79 8.65
C CYS A 222 6.66 4.54 8.36
N THR A 223 7.65 4.43 9.26
CA THR A 223 8.95 5.13 9.12
C THR A 223 9.85 4.57 8.02
N GLY A 224 9.58 3.35 7.55
CA GLY A 224 10.37 2.67 6.53
C GLY A 224 11.27 1.56 7.05
N ASN A 225 11.85 0.81 6.12
CA ASN A 225 12.64 -0.38 6.39
C ASN A 225 14.03 -0.30 5.74
N LEU A 226 15.09 -0.65 6.49
CA LEU A 226 16.49 -0.59 6.04
C LEU A 226 16.75 -1.44 4.79
N ALA A 227 16.05 -2.58 4.66
CA ALA A 227 16.22 -3.47 3.51
C ALA A 227 15.82 -2.82 2.17
N THR A 228 14.93 -1.82 2.20
CA THR A 228 14.42 -1.13 1.02
C THR A 228 14.89 0.33 0.90
N SER A 229 15.59 0.85 1.92
CA SER A 229 16.13 2.21 1.92
C SER A 229 17.50 2.28 2.60
N PRO A 230 18.59 2.07 1.84
CA PRO A 230 19.95 2.10 2.38
C PRO A 230 20.35 3.43 3.06
N GLU A 231 19.69 4.53 2.70
CA GLU A 231 19.96 5.86 3.28
C GLU A 231 19.49 5.99 4.74
N ALA A 232 18.74 5.01 5.25
CA ALA A 232 18.22 5.00 6.61
C ALA A 232 17.47 6.29 7.04
N LYS A 233 16.94 7.03 6.08
CA LYS A 233 16.14 8.24 6.33
C LYS A 233 14.67 7.84 6.52
N VAL A 234 14.00 8.42 7.53
CA VAL A 234 12.56 8.23 7.71
C VAL A 234 11.82 8.60 6.41
N TRP A 235 10.97 7.71 5.96
CA TRP A 235 10.26 7.86 4.71
C TRP A 235 9.29 9.04 4.72
N TYR A 236 9.04 9.56 3.55
CA TYR A 236 7.89 10.39 3.27
C TYR A 236 6.71 9.46 2.86
N PRO A 237 5.48 9.64 3.39
CA PRO A 237 5.01 10.81 4.14
C PRO A 237 5.16 10.72 5.67
N ALA A 238 5.80 9.71 6.25
CA ALA A 238 5.94 9.61 7.71
C ALA A 238 6.66 10.83 8.34
N ARG A 239 7.57 11.48 7.62
CA ARG A 239 8.26 12.69 8.09
C ARG A 239 7.53 14.00 7.80
N GLU A 240 6.33 13.95 7.20
CA GLU A 240 5.49 15.15 7.02
C GLU A 240 5.01 15.65 8.37
N PRO A 241 5.10 16.97 8.66
CA PRO A 241 4.54 17.55 9.88
C PRO A 241 3.07 17.13 10.08
N GLY A 242 2.69 16.84 11.31
CA GLY A 242 1.33 16.42 11.65
C GLY A 242 1.06 14.91 11.50
N VAL A 243 1.87 14.16 10.77
CA VAL A 243 1.72 12.71 10.57
C VAL A 243 2.30 11.93 11.75
N ILE A 244 1.59 10.91 12.22
CA ILE A 244 2.12 9.98 13.24
C ILE A 244 3.05 8.98 12.53
N ALA A 245 4.36 9.23 12.61
CA ALA A 245 5.41 8.35 12.09
C ALA A 245 5.65 7.17 13.04
N VAL A 246 5.42 5.94 12.56
CA VAL A 246 5.48 4.75 13.39
C VAL A 246 6.68 3.88 13.03
N SER A 247 7.57 3.68 14.00
CA SER A 247 8.66 2.70 13.94
C SER A 247 8.27 1.37 14.57
N GLY A 248 9.16 0.39 14.52
CA GLY A 248 8.82 -0.98 14.82
C GLY A 248 9.62 -1.62 15.94
N LEU A 249 8.93 -2.37 16.83
CA LEU A 249 9.55 -3.17 17.88
C LEU A 249 9.76 -4.62 17.48
N GLU A 250 10.81 -5.20 18.03
CA GLU A 250 11.15 -6.62 17.93
C GLU A 250 10.17 -7.47 18.74
N ARG A 251 9.95 -8.69 18.30
CA ARG A 251 9.06 -9.66 18.95
C ARG A 251 9.46 -9.90 20.41
N ASN A 252 8.46 -9.83 21.30
CA ASN A 252 8.63 -10.08 22.73
C ASN A 252 9.73 -9.24 23.40
N SER A 253 9.98 -8.03 22.89
CA SER A 253 11.03 -7.14 23.37
C SER A 253 10.53 -5.69 23.42
N ASP A 254 11.24 -4.83 24.15
CA ASP A 254 11.13 -3.38 24.05
C ASP A 254 12.25 -2.77 23.18
N ASN A 255 13.04 -3.61 22.50
CA ASN A 255 14.02 -3.16 21.54
C ASN A 255 13.37 -2.87 20.19
N LEU A 256 14.01 -1.96 19.44
CA LEU A 256 13.65 -1.75 18.05
C LEU A 256 13.93 -3.00 17.22
N TRP A 257 13.04 -3.31 16.29
CA TRP A 257 13.32 -4.27 15.24
C TRP A 257 14.51 -3.79 14.40
N SER A 258 15.48 -4.66 14.18
CA SER A 258 16.75 -4.32 13.53
C SER A 258 16.62 -3.80 12.10
N GLY A 259 15.48 -4.06 11.44
CA GLY A 259 15.16 -3.53 10.12
C GLY A 259 14.42 -2.20 10.13
N ALA A 260 14.06 -1.65 11.28
CA ALA A 260 13.29 -0.42 11.37
C ALA A 260 14.17 0.82 11.11
N ILE A 261 13.67 1.73 10.28
CA ILE A 261 14.24 3.07 10.17
C ILE A 261 13.70 3.93 11.32
N THR A 262 14.58 4.72 11.92
CA THR A 262 14.25 5.69 12.96
C THR A 262 14.97 7.00 12.70
N GLY A 263 14.55 8.07 13.38
CA GLY A 263 15.17 9.40 13.29
C GLY A 263 14.31 10.46 13.95
N ARG A 264 14.68 11.72 13.74
CA ARG A 264 14.01 12.87 14.35
C ARG A 264 12.48 12.90 14.13
N ALA A 265 12.02 12.40 12.99
CA ALA A 265 10.60 12.34 12.67
C ALA A 265 9.87 11.16 13.31
N THR A 266 10.55 10.20 13.96
CA THR A 266 9.87 9.09 14.67
C THR A 266 8.98 9.65 15.77
N VAL A 267 7.71 9.21 15.77
CA VAL A 267 6.70 9.70 16.74
C VAL A 267 6.32 8.62 17.74
N LEU A 268 5.97 7.42 17.27
CA LEU A 268 5.57 6.29 18.11
C LEU A 268 6.21 4.99 17.62
N THR A 269 6.18 3.99 18.47
CA THR A 269 6.52 2.63 18.11
C THR A 269 5.35 1.68 18.36
N ALA A 270 5.35 0.57 17.61
CA ALA A 270 4.43 -0.55 17.83
C ALA A 270 5.11 -1.86 17.41
N PRO A 271 4.57 -3.03 17.79
CA PRO A 271 5.07 -4.32 17.32
C PRO A 271 5.24 -4.39 15.80
N ALA A 272 6.40 -4.87 15.32
CA ALA A 272 6.74 -4.88 13.89
C ALA A 272 7.32 -6.21 13.38
N SER A 273 7.81 -7.09 14.26
CA SER A 273 8.45 -8.33 13.82
C SER A 273 7.73 -9.57 14.31
N GLY A 274 7.81 -10.66 13.56
CA GLY A 274 7.19 -11.93 13.90
C GLY A 274 5.67 -11.85 14.09
N LEU A 275 5.01 -10.95 13.38
CA LEU A 275 3.56 -10.83 13.37
C LEU A 275 2.95 -11.87 12.44
N VAL A 276 1.71 -12.27 12.72
CA VAL A 276 0.90 -13.08 11.82
C VAL A 276 -0.22 -12.22 11.27
N GLY A 277 -0.40 -12.26 9.96
CA GLY A 277 -1.40 -11.48 9.25
C GLY A 277 -2.22 -12.28 8.26
N ALA A 278 -3.39 -11.78 7.94
CA ALA A 278 -4.24 -12.28 6.86
C ALA A 278 -3.54 -12.09 5.52
N ARG A 279 -3.68 -13.06 4.62
CA ARG A 279 -3.11 -13.03 3.27
C ARG A 279 -4.18 -13.35 2.24
N SER A 280 -4.24 -12.56 1.18
CA SER A 280 -5.05 -12.88 0.00
C SER A 280 -4.40 -14.04 -0.80
N PRO A 281 -5.19 -14.98 -1.35
CA PRO A 281 -6.57 -15.28 -1.03
C PRO A 281 -6.69 -16.22 0.18
N GLY A 282 -7.33 -15.76 1.27
CA GLY A 282 -7.84 -16.63 2.34
C GLY A 282 -6.81 -17.39 3.18
N GLY A 283 -5.55 -16.92 3.25
CA GLY A 283 -4.48 -17.56 4.00
C GLY A 283 -3.88 -16.68 5.10
N TYR A 284 -2.75 -17.15 5.68
CA TYR A 284 -1.99 -16.44 6.70
C TYR A 284 -0.50 -16.55 6.41
N TRP A 285 0.25 -15.55 6.82
CA TRP A 285 1.70 -15.53 6.74
C TRP A 285 2.34 -14.83 7.93
N ARG A 286 3.64 -15.06 8.11
CA ARG A 286 4.43 -14.30 9.07
C ARG A 286 5.04 -13.10 8.37
N VAL A 287 4.94 -11.96 9.02
CA VAL A 287 5.37 -10.68 8.47
C VAL A 287 6.24 -9.91 9.45
N GLN A 288 7.04 -9.01 8.90
CA GLN A 288 7.82 -8.03 9.65
C GLN A 288 8.00 -6.76 8.84
N GLY A 289 8.02 -5.62 9.52
CA GLY A 289 8.17 -4.31 8.90
C GLY A 289 7.44 -3.22 9.68
N THR A 290 7.93 -1.99 9.55
CA THR A 290 7.24 -0.82 10.12
C THR A 290 5.85 -0.62 9.48
N SER A 291 5.65 -1.16 8.26
CA SER A 291 4.35 -1.21 7.58
C SER A 291 3.28 -1.98 8.36
N PHE A 292 3.68 -2.87 9.29
CA PHE A 292 2.77 -3.64 10.13
C PHE A 292 2.67 -3.07 11.56
N ALA A 293 3.55 -2.14 11.93
CA ALA A 293 3.45 -1.36 13.16
C ALA A 293 2.45 -0.20 13.01
N ALA A 294 2.49 0.52 11.90
CA ALA A 294 1.59 1.65 11.62
C ALA A 294 0.10 1.30 11.79
N PRO A 295 -0.43 0.16 11.26
CA PRO A 295 -1.82 -0.21 11.44
C PRO A 295 -2.23 -0.44 12.90
N LEU A 296 -1.33 -0.83 13.78
CA LEU A 296 -1.64 -0.96 15.21
C LEU A 296 -1.84 0.40 15.88
N VAL A 297 -1.11 1.43 15.46
CA VAL A 297 -1.32 2.82 15.91
C VAL A 297 -2.61 3.39 15.29
N ALA A 298 -2.86 3.14 13.99
CA ALA A 298 -4.10 3.54 13.33
C ALA A 298 -5.34 2.89 13.99
N ALA A 299 -5.23 1.62 14.36
CA ALA A 299 -6.28 0.92 15.11
C ALA A 299 -6.49 1.53 16.51
N THR A 300 -5.42 1.92 17.20
CA THR A 300 -5.53 2.61 18.50
C THR A 300 -6.24 3.95 18.34
N ALA A 301 -5.92 4.72 17.31
CA ALA A 301 -6.65 5.94 16.97
C ALA A 301 -8.15 5.67 16.71
N ALA A 302 -8.46 4.57 16.01
CA ALA A 302 -9.85 4.16 15.79
C ALA A 302 -10.57 3.76 17.09
N LEU A 303 -9.90 3.07 18.02
CA LEU A 303 -10.45 2.80 19.34
C LEU A 303 -10.80 4.09 20.10
N VAL A 304 -9.89 5.09 20.09
CA VAL A 304 -10.11 6.40 20.72
C VAL A 304 -11.27 7.15 20.07
N ARG A 305 -11.29 7.23 18.74
CA ARG A 305 -12.39 7.86 17.97
C ARG A 305 -13.74 7.22 18.27
N SER A 306 -13.79 5.90 18.39
CA SER A 306 -15.02 5.17 18.74
C SER A 306 -15.49 5.48 20.15
N ARG A 307 -14.56 5.60 21.10
CA ARG A 307 -14.88 5.93 22.51
C ARG A 307 -15.28 7.39 22.68
N TYR A 308 -14.65 8.27 21.93
CA TYR A 308 -14.81 9.71 22.04
C TYR A 308 -15.14 10.32 20.64
N PRO A 309 -16.36 10.12 20.12
CA PRO A 309 -16.69 10.46 18.73
C PRO A 309 -16.65 11.97 18.42
N GLN A 310 -16.68 12.83 19.44
CA GLN A 310 -16.58 14.28 19.29
C GLN A 310 -15.16 14.81 19.52
N MET A 311 -14.20 13.94 19.80
CA MET A 311 -12.80 14.33 20.02
C MET A 311 -12.17 14.71 18.68
N SER A 312 -11.48 15.85 18.61
CA SER A 312 -10.77 16.28 17.41
C SER A 312 -9.62 15.35 17.03
N ALA A 313 -9.18 15.37 15.76
CA ALA A 313 -7.98 14.67 15.32
C ALA A 313 -6.75 15.11 16.11
N ALA A 314 -6.63 16.42 16.37
CA ALA A 314 -5.56 17.00 17.20
C ALA A 314 -5.53 16.40 18.60
N ASP A 315 -6.70 16.31 19.24
CA ASP A 315 -6.82 15.70 20.57
C ASP A 315 -6.51 14.20 20.54
N VAL A 316 -6.93 13.48 19.49
CA VAL A 316 -6.56 12.05 19.33
C VAL A 316 -5.06 11.89 19.23
N VAL A 317 -4.39 12.69 18.38
CA VAL A 317 -2.93 12.68 18.27
C VAL A 317 -2.30 13.00 19.62
N ASN A 318 -2.66 14.12 20.26
CA ASN A 318 -2.13 14.52 21.58
C ASN A 318 -2.28 13.40 22.61
N ARG A 319 -3.45 12.74 22.63
CA ARG A 319 -3.74 11.63 23.53
C ARG A 319 -2.83 10.44 23.28
N LEU A 320 -2.61 10.04 22.01
CA LEU A 320 -1.71 8.95 21.69
C LEU A 320 -0.26 9.22 22.10
N LEU A 321 0.19 10.46 21.95
CA LEU A 321 1.54 10.88 22.38
C LEU A 321 1.69 10.88 23.90
N THR A 322 0.75 11.54 24.58
CA THR A 322 0.80 11.74 26.04
C THR A 322 0.64 10.44 26.82
N THR A 323 -0.06 9.46 26.27
CA THR A 323 -0.32 8.17 26.91
C THR A 323 0.57 7.04 26.42
N ALA A 324 1.49 7.31 25.51
CA ALA A 324 2.48 6.33 25.07
C ALA A 324 3.33 5.86 26.27
N ARG A 325 3.64 4.57 26.30
CA ARG A 325 4.54 4.02 27.31
C ARG A 325 5.98 4.34 26.91
N ASP A 326 6.61 5.19 27.69
CA ASP A 326 8.02 5.55 27.51
C ASP A 326 8.91 4.31 27.57
N ILE A 327 9.71 4.11 26.54
CA ILE A 327 10.68 3.02 26.41
C ILE A 327 11.98 3.54 25.81
N GLY A 328 13.09 2.96 26.23
CA GLY A 328 14.41 3.43 25.84
C GLY A 328 14.89 4.58 26.73
N PRO A 329 15.55 5.62 26.17
CA PRO A 329 15.93 6.82 26.91
C PRO A 329 14.68 7.57 27.41
N THR A 330 14.76 8.12 28.61
CA THR A 330 13.62 8.83 29.23
C THR A 330 13.18 10.04 28.40
N GLY A 331 11.88 10.12 28.14
CA GLY A 331 11.25 11.16 27.34
C GLY A 331 11.32 10.88 25.85
N ARG A 332 10.89 11.86 25.03
CA ARG A 332 10.91 11.70 23.58
C ARG A 332 12.34 11.59 23.03
N ASP A 333 12.62 10.57 22.27
CA ASP A 333 13.91 10.36 21.59
C ASP A 333 13.73 10.01 20.09
N GLU A 334 14.84 9.99 19.32
CA GLU A 334 14.81 9.77 17.88
C GLU A 334 14.60 8.29 17.47
N ARG A 335 14.75 7.37 18.42
CA ARG A 335 14.63 5.92 18.16
C ARG A 335 13.21 5.42 18.38
N PHE A 336 12.61 5.79 19.50
CA PHE A 336 11.29 5.32 19.93
C PHE A 336 10.20 6.39 19.84
N GLY A 337 10.54 7.64 19.54
CA GLY A 337 9.63 8.77 19.61
C GLY A 337 9.16 9.02 21.03
N TYR A 338 7.86 9.07 21.26
CA TYR A 338 7.23 9.13 22.59
C TYR A 338 7.12 7.74 23.27
N GLY A 339 7.50 6.68 22.56
CA GLY A 339 7.50 5.32 23.06
C GLY A 339 6.48 4.40 22.40
N LEU A 340 6.15 3.30 23.07
CA LEU A 340 5.19 2.31 22.61
C LEU A 340 3.75 2.81 22.78
N VAL A 341 2.97 2.75 21.71
CA VAL A 341 1.54 3.05 21.77
C VAL A 341 0.85 2.19 22.84
N ASP A 342 0.03 2.82 23.70
CA ASP A 342 -0.73 2.15 24.74
C ASP A 342 -2.24 2.36 24.54
N PRO A 343 -2.95 1.40 23.95
CA PRO A 343 -4.39 1.50 23.71
C PRO A 343 -5.22 1.67 24.98
N VAL A 344 -4.80 1.04 26.09
CA VAL A 344 -5.54 1.11 27.35
C VAL A 344 -5.41 2.49 27.96
N ALA A 345 -4.19 3.01 28.06
CA ALA A 345 -3.96 4.36 28.57
C ALA A 345 -4.62 5.41 27.66
N ALA A 346 -4.55 5.24 26.34
CA ALA A 346 -5.23 6.13 25.38
C ALA A 346 -6.75 6.16 25.57
N LEU A 347 -7.37 5.07 26.01
CA LEU A 347 -8.82 4.98 26.24
C LEU A 347 -9.25 5.48 27.62
N THR A 348 -8.37 5.49 28.62
CA THR A 348 -8.78 5.65 30.03
C THR A 348 -8.14 6.87 30.72
N ALA A 349 -6.97 7.35 30.27
CA ALA A 349 -6.30 8.46 30.90
C ALA A 349 -7.06 9.78 30.72
N GLN A 350 -6.90 10.70 31.67
CA GLN A 350 -7.34 12.07 31.53
C GLN A 350 -6.24 12.85 30.84
N VAL A 351 -6.48 13.31 29.60
CA VAL A 351 -5.56 14.11 28.81
C VAL A 351 -6.23 15.43 28.48
N PRO A 352 -5.58 16.59 28.77
CA PRO A 352 -6.13 17.89 28.40
C PRO A 352 -6.30 17.99 26.88
N SER A 353 -7.33 18.73 26.45
CA SER A 353 -7.53 19.05 25.03
C SER A 353 -6.44 19.99 24.52
N THR A 354 -6.22 19.95 23.21
CA THR A 354 -5.30 20.83 22.50
C THR A 354 -6.02 21.52 21.34
N ASP A 355 -5.59 22.75 21.01
CA ASP A 355 -6.18 23.52 19.93
C ASP A 355 -5.62 23.13 18.55
N LYS A 356 -4.47 22.49 18.51
CA LYS A 356 -3.81 22.07 17.26
C LYS A 356 -3.11 20.71 17.42
N ASN A 357 -2.83 20.08 16.28
CA ASN A 357 -2.04 18.87 16.23
C ASN A 357 -0.62 19.12 16.78
N PRO A 358 -0.17 18.44 17.86
CA PRO A 358 1.14 18.69 18.46
C PRO A 358 2.33 18.36 17.55
N LEU A 359 2.10 17.63 16.46
CA LEU A 359 3.12 17.26 15.48
C LEU A 359 3.18 18.22 14.30
N ASP A 360 2.27 19.18 14.22
CA ASP A 360 2.18 20.13 13.12
C ASP A 360 2.77 21.48 13.56
N ASP A 361 3.97 21.75 13.07
CA ASP A 361 4.69 23.00 13.31
C ASP A 361 4.33 24.08 12.27
N ASN A 362 3.53 23.73 11.24
CA ASN A 362 3.12 24.66 10.21
C ASN A 362 1.99 25.56 10.70
N ASP A 363 1.90 26.76 10.14
CA ASP A 363 0.69 27.57 10.21
C ASP A 363 -0.46 26.78 9.56
N PRO A 364 -1.72 26.99 9.99
CA PRO A 364 -2.84 26.28 9.42
C PRO A 364 -2.78 26.36 7.89
N PRO A 365 -2.96 25.25 7.18
CA PRO A 365 -2.82 25.23 5.73
C PRO A 365 -3.76 26.24 5.13
N GLY A 366 -3.23 27.18 4.35
CA GLY A 366 -4.02 28.02 3.50
C GLY A 366 -4.86 27.13 2.58
N VAL A 367 -5.99 27.64 2.11
CA VAL A 367 -6.86 26.93 1.16
C VAL A 367 -6.02 26.46 -0.02
N THR A 368 -5.61 25.20 -0.03
CA THR A 368 -4.85 24.62 -1.13
C THR A 368 -5.79 24.48 -2.32
N GLY A 369 -5.44 25.07 -3.46
CA GLY A 369 -6.25 25.19 -4.67
C GLY A 369 -6.51 23.86 -5.43
N PHE A 370 -6.68 22.77 -4.74
CA PHE A 370 -7.21 21.54 -5.30
C PHE A 370 -8.74 21.59 -5.21
N GLY A 371 -9.42 21.61 -6.33
CA GLY A 371 -10.87 21.46 -6.38
C GLY A 371 -11.35 20.18 -5.66
N PRO A 372 -12.67 20.02 -5.47
CA PRO A 372 -13.24 18.85 -4.83
C PRO A 372 -12.76 17.56 -5.52
N ALA A 373 -12.66 16.48 -4.74
CA ALA A 373 -12.31 15.18 -5.29
C ALA A 373 -13.32 14.74 -6.37
N PRO A 374 -12.90 13.97 -7.37
CA PRO A 374 -13.83 13.44 -8.36
C PRO A 374 -14.98 12.69 -7.68
N GLY A 375 -16.23 13.12 -7.93
CA GLY A 375 -17.44 12.53 -7.35
C GLY A 375 -17.92 13.12 -6.02
N ALA A 376 -17.23 14.11 -5.45
CA ALA A 376 -17.76 14.86 -4.32
C ALA A 376 -18.91 15.78 -4.78
N ALA A 377 -20.05 15.74 -4.07
CA ALA A 377 -21.14 16.67 -4.35
C ALA A 377 -20.65 18.11 -4.12
N THR A 378 -20.77 18.95 -5.14
CA THR A 378 -20.46 20.38 -5.05
C THR A 378 -21.46 21.05 -4.11
N THR A 379 -21.10 21.20 -2.84
CA THR A 379 -21.69 22.27 -2.05
C THR A 379 -21.07 23.57 -2.56
N SER A 380 -21.89 24.43 -3.17
CA SER A 380 -21.46 25.73 -3.61
C SER A 380 -20.94 26.52 -2.40
N ASP A 381 -19.64 26.67 -2.32
CA ASP A 381 -18.99 27.58 -1.37
C ASP A 381 -19.01 28.98 -1.97
N PRO A 382 -19.75 29.96 -1.37
CA PRO A 382 -19.86 31.31 -1.92
C PRO A 382 -18.52 32.05 -1.97
N ASP A 383 -17.50 31.63 -1.21
CA ASP A 383 -16.18 32.27 -1.22
C ASP A 383 -15.30 31.81 -2.39
N ALA A 384 -15.62 30.68 -3.04
CA ALA A 384 -14.87 30.18 -4.21
C ALA A 384 -15.08 31.09 -5.46
N GLU A 385 -16.20 31.77 -5.55
CA GLU A 385 -16.53 32.65 -6.68
C GLU A 385 -15.72 33.95 -6.64
N GLN A 386 -15.36 34.42 -5.45
CA GLN A 386 -14.58 35.66 -5.24
C GLN A 386 -13.10 35.51 -5.56
N LEU A 387 -12.58 34.28 -5.61
CA LEU A 387 -11.17 33.94 -5.91
C LEU A 387 -10.93 33.59 -7.38
N GLY A 388 -11.94 33.68 -8.26
CA GLY A 388 -11.81 33.41 -9.69
C GLY A 388 -11.56 31.89 -9.99
N LEU A 389 -11.92 31.02 -9.06
CA LEU A 389 -11.71 29.57 -9.15
C LEU A 389 -12.85 28.83 -9.86
N THR A 390 -13.90 29.57 -10.28
CA THR A 390 -14.97 29.04 -11.14
C THR A 390 -14.53 29.10 -12.60
N GLY A 391 -13.74 28.12 -13.01
CA GLY A 391 -13.54 27.83 -14.42
C GLY A 391 -14.84 27.33 -15.02
N SER A 392 -15.36 28.07 -16.02
CA SER A 392 -16.53 27.72 -16.83
C SER A 392 -16.53 26.23 -17.20
N GLY A 393 -17.59 25.55 -16.84
CA GLY A 393 -18.02 24.18 -17.14
C GLY A 393 -17.40 23.46 -18.34
N GLN A 394 -16.21 22.96 -18.18
CA GLN A 394 -15.76 21.77 -18.88
C GLN A 394 -15.59 20.68 -17.82
N GLU A 395 -16.47 19.69 -17.86
CA GLU A 395 -16.26 18.41 -17.21
C GLU A 395 -14.89 17.88 -17.64
N THR A 396 -13.87 18.17 -16.88
CA THR A 396 -12.60 17.47 -16.98
C THR A 396 -12.86 16.08 -16.45
N GLN A 397 -13.25 15.16 -17.34
CA GLN A 397 -13.20 13.73 -17.07
C GLN A 397 -11.73 13.42 -16.76
N TRP A 398 -11.41 13.27 -15.50
CA TRP A 398 -10.16 12.70 -15.07
C TRP A 398 -10.16 11.21 -15.45
N ARG A 399 -9.83 10.94 -16.71
CA ARG A 399 -9.40 9.60 -17.09
C ARG A 399 -8.00 9.46 -16.53
N ALA A 400 -7.77 8.45 -15.69
CA ALA A 400 -6.43 7.97 -15.41
C ALA A 400 -5.81 7.70 -16.78
N ARG A 401 -4.91 8.58 -17.22
CA ARG A 401 -4.09 8.32 -18.41
C ARG A 401 -3.14 7.25 -17.94
N ALA A 402 -3.30 6.03 -18.42
CA ALA A 402 -2.22 5.06 -18.36
C ALA A 402 -0.97 5.82 -18.81
N ALA A 403 0.07 5.80 -18.00
CA ALA A 403 1.37 6.34 -18.37
C ALA A 403 1.62 5.79 -19.77
N GLY A 404 1.69 6.68 -20.78
CA GLY A 404 1.83 6.26 -22.13
C GLY A 404 3.03 5.36 -22.20
N SER A 405 2.83 4.14 -22.71
CA SER A 405 3.93 3.37 -23.21
C SER A 405 4.67 4.28 -24.17
N GLN A 406 5.79 4.84 -23.75
CA GLN A 406 6.80 5.29 -24.68
C GLN A 406 7.32 4.00 -25.32
N ASP A 407 6.63 3.58 -26.39
CA ASP A 407 7.14 2.67 -27.40
C ASP A 407 8.29 3.38 -28.14
N ASP A 408 9.42 3.49 -27.45
CA ASP A 408 10.72 3.81 -28.00
C ASP A 408 11.80 2.89 -27.43
N ALA A 409 11.44 1.64 -27.17
CA ALA A 409 12.39 0.55 -27.12
C ALA A 409 12.51 -0.01 -28.54
N GLY A 410 13.32 0.66 -29.38
CA GLY A 410 13.65 0.17 -30.70
C GLY A 410 14.10 -1.30 -30.64
N PRO A 411 13.93 -2.06 -31.75
CA PRO A 411 14.20 -3.51 -31.80
C PRO A 411 15.64 -3.90 -31.41
N GLU A 412 16.53 -2.95 -31.25
CA GLU A 412 17.93 -3.16 -30.88
C GLU A 412 18.13 -3.70 -29.45
N ARG A 413 17.26 -3.37 -28.48
CA ARG A 413 17.39 -3.88 -27.10
C ARG A 413 16.98 -5.35 -26.95
N LEU A 414 16.04 -5.80 -27.75
CA LEU A 414 15.66 -7.22 -27.82
C LEU A 414 16.80 -8.09 -28.39
N TRP A 415 17.57 -7.58 -29.34
CA TRP A 415 18.71 -8.29 -29.92
C TRP A 415 19.90 -8.39 -28.95
N ILE A 416 20.14 -7.39 -28.13
CA ILE A 416 21.24 -7.41 -27.13
C ILE A 416 20.94 -8.44 -26.03
N GLY A 417 19.71 -8.51 -25.54
CA GLY A 417 19.29 -9.51 -24.57
C GLY A 417 19.38 -10.94 -25.10
N SER A 418 18.93 -11.15 -26.33
CA SER A 418 18.99 -12.46 -26.99
C SER A 418 20.42 -12.91 -27.30
N ALA A 419 21.29 -12.00 -27.71
CA ALA A 419 22.71 -12.29 -27.98
C ALA A 419 23.48 -12.68 -26.69
N LEU A 420 23.22 -11.98 -25.58
CA LEU A 420 23.79 -12.32 -24.27
C LEU A 420 23.31 -13.68 -23.74
N PHE A 421 22.04 -14.02 -23.94
CA PHE A 421 21.48 -15.30 -23.54
C PHE A 421 22.10 -16.45 -24.35
N VAL A 422 22.25 -16.31 -25.66
CA VAL A 422 22.90 -17.30 -26.51
C VAL A 422 24.39 -17.46 -26.17
N ALA A 423 25.10 -16.37 -25.84
CA ALA A 423 26.49 -16.41 -25.44
C ALA A 423 26.69 -17.14 -24.10
N LEU A 424 25.78 -16.96 -23.13
CA LEU A 424 25.78 -17.67 -21.86
C LEU A 424 25.51 -19.16 -22.01
N LEU A 425 24.56 -19.55 -22.86
CA LEU A 425 24.29 -20.97 -23.13
C LEU A 425 25.44 -21.66 -23.86
N THR A 426 26.10 -20.96 -24.81
CA THR A 426 27.26 -21.50 -25.52
C THR A 426 28.47 -21.64 -24.59
N GLY A 427 28.70 -20.68 -23.71
CA GLY A 427 29.74 -20.74 -22.67
C GLY A 427 29.54 -21.91 -21.70
N ALA A 428 28.32 -22.12 -21.24
CA ALA A 428 27.98 -23.25 -20.37
C ALA A 428 28.17 -24.61 -21.06
N ALA A 429 27.77 -24.75 -22.33
CA ALA A 429 27.95 -25.96 -23.12
C ALA A 429 29.44 -26.30 -23.35
N LEU A 430 30.27 -25.27 -23.64
CA LEU A 430 31.72 -25.44 -23.79
C LEU A 430 32.39 -25.83 -22.45
N MET A 431 31.94 -25.29 -21.34
CA MET A 431 32.43 -25.63 -20.01
C MET A 431 32.13 -27.10 -19.64
N VAL A 432 30.88 -27.54 -19.88
CA VAL A 432 30.50 -28.96 -19.66
C VAL A 432 31.27 -29.87 -20.59
N ARG A 433 31.54 -29.50 -21.84
CA ARG A 433 32.35 -30.31 -22.77
C ARG A 433 33.82 -30.42 -22.33
N ARG A 434 34.42 -29.31 -21.81
CA ARG A 434 35.77 -29.34 -21.24
C ARG A 434 35.86 -30.22 -19.99
N PHE A 435 34.88 -30.15 -19.08
CA PHE A 435 34.83 -31.04 -17.89
C PHE A 435 34.70 -32.51 -18.27
N ARG A 436 33.91 -32.85 -19.29
CA ARG A 436 33.81 -34.25 -19.77
C ARG A 436 35.05 -34.75 -20.49
N GLN A 437 35.90 -33.88 -21.03
CA GLN A 437 37.16 -34.25 -21.67
C GLN A 437 38.31 -34.36 -20.66
N ALA A 438 38.23 -33.68 -19.51
CA ALA A 438 39.25 -33.76 -18.45
C ALA A 438 39.07 -34.97 -17.52
N HIS A 439 37.96 -35.70 -17.61
CA HIS A 439 37.66 -36.90 -16.83
C HIS A 439 37.52 -38.16 -17.70
N ARG A 440 38.08 -38.15 -18.92
CA ARG A 440 38.41 -39.30 -19.74
C ARG A 440 39.95 -39.37 -19.91
#